data_2f3ee70f31399ea96eaa48b3793144a3
#
_entry.id   2f3ee70f31399ea96eaa48b3793144a3
#
_cell.length_a   1.000
_cell.length_b   1.000
_cell.length_c   1.000
_cell.angle_alpha   90.00
_cell.angle_beta   90.00
_cell.angle_gamma   90.00
#
_symmetry.space_group_name_H-M   'P 1'
#
loop_
_entity.id
_entity.type
_entity.pdbx_description
1 polymer ?
#
loop_
_entity_poly.entity_id
_entity_poly.type
_entity_poly.pdbx_seq_one_letter_code
_entity_poly.pdbx_strand_id
1 'polypeptide(L)'
;MLLVTLSALLENIQYRSAKVGLCLFHKIHIFESRPLVRKCLTKLDWERKQFLRSRGGYLPYPNYNNKFQNSFFPLMSKFWNNLPTSTKIKNLSDFKDQLKIDLRPIRHKHFAIGPKESNALLTRFRTGRTDLNLNKFTIGQTDNPSCLCHAKSECSQHFILDCFLFSVERQKLFNLVEYLVPKFSKCTKKQKFDILTRGIDINNPEFYHTNIRISLAVQTFILSTKRFEKCKTSFP
;
A
#
# COMPACT_ATOMS: atom_id res chain seq x y z
N MET A 1 7.47 1.55 16.76
CA MET A 1 7.76 0.55 15.71
C MET A 1 6.49 -0.08 15.10
N LEU A 2 5.44 -0.43 15.86
CA LEU A 2 4.18 -1.02 15.36
C LEU A 2 3.30 -0.07 14.54
N LEU A 3 3.33 1.24 14.77
CA LEU A 3 2.57 2.23 13.99
C LEU A 3 3.09 2.37 12.55
N VAL A 4 4.37 2.16 12.33
CA VAL A 4 5.00 2.22 10.99
C VAL A 4 4.54 1.07 10.11
N THR A 5 4.36 -0.12 10.67
CA THR A 5 3.85 -1.29 9.94
C THR A 5 2.36 -1.18 9.61
N LEU A 6 1.58 -0.51 10.45
CA LEU A 6 0.16 -0.25 10.20
C LEU A 6 -0.05 0.76 9.06
N SER A 7 0.79 1.79 8.96
CA SER A 7 0.68 2.78 7.89
C SER A 7 1.07 2.23 6.52
N ALA A 8 2.03 1.31 6.45
CA ALA A 8 2.44 0.66 5.21
C ALA A 8 1.39 -0.34 4.67
N LEU A 9 0.54 -0.90 5.54
CA LEU A 9 -0.53 -1.83 5.17
C LEU A 9 -1.83 -1.13 4.76
N LEU A 10 -1.97 0.17 5.06
CA LEU A 10 -3.20 0.94 4.86
C LEU A 10 -3.12 1.91 3.69
N GLU A 11 -2.77 1.42 2.50
CA GLU A 11 -2.82 2.27 1.31
C GLU A 11 -4.26 2.60 0.89
N ASN A 12 -4.58 3.90 0.88
CA ASN A 12 -5.76 4.54 0.28
C ASN A 12 -7.16 4.11 0.79
N ILE A 13 -7.73 3.01 0.29
CA ILE A 13 -9.09 2.57 0.64
C ILE A 13 -9.14 2.06 2.07
N GLN A 14 -8.12 1.34 2.50
CA GLN A 14 -8.01 0.79 3.85
C GLN A 14 -7.84 1.91 4.88
N TYR A 15 -7.08 2.96 4.56
CA TYR A 15 -6.93 4.15 5.41
C TYR A 15 -8.27 4.85 5.64
N ARG A 16 -9.05 5.09 4.58
CA ARG A 16 -10.36 5.74 4.70
C ARG A 16 -11.32 4.88 5.51
N SER A 17 -11.35 3.58 5.26
CA SER A 17 -12.18 2.63 6.00
C SER A 17 -11.78 2.53 7.47
N ALA A 18 -10.48 2.48 7.76
CA ALA A 18 -9.97 2.47 9.14
C ALA A 18 -10.32 3.76 9.88
N LYS A 19 -10.16 4.92 9.24
CA LYS A 19 -10.50 6.21 9.83
C LYS A 19 -11.99 6.32 10.15
N VAL A 20 -12.86 5.97 9.19
CA VAL A 20 -14.32 5.97 9.39
C VAL A 20 -14.71 4.98 10.49
N GLY A 21 -14.13 3.78 10.45
CA GLY A 21 -14.36 2.73 11.44
C GLY A 21 -13.93 3.15 12.85
N LEU A 22 -12.76 3.76 13.00
CA LEU A 22 -12.28 4.26 14.29
C LEU A 22 -13.11 5.44 14.81
N CYS A 23 -13.56 6.34 13.94
CA CYS A 23 -14.49 7.42 14.33
C CYS A 23 -15.83 6.85 14.83
N LEU A 24 -16.36 5.82 14.16
CA LEU A 24 -17.57 5.13 14.60
C LEU A 24 -17.32 4.43 15.94
N PHE A 25 -16.20 3.76 16.06
CA PHE A 25 -15.79 3.05 17.27
C PHE A 25 -15.62 4.01 18.46
N HIS A 26 -15.00 5.17 18.25
CA HIS A 26 -14.89 6.24 19.24
C HIS A 26 -16.27 6.73 19.70
N LYS A 27 -17.19 7.00 18.77
CA LYS A 27 -18.57 7.39 19.10
C LYS A 27 -19.27 6.34 19.97
N ILE A 28 -19.08 5.08 19.68
CA ILE A 28 -19.67 3.97 20.43
C ILE A 28 -19.11 3.91 21.85
N HIS A 29 -17.79 4.06 21.98
CA HIS A 29 -17.10 3.91 23.27
C HIS A 29 -17.26 5.10 24.20
N ILE A 30 -17.23 6.34 23.66
CA ILE A 30 -17.24 7.55 24.48
C ILE A 30 -18.66 8.08 24.68
N PHE A 31 -19.51 8.02 23.66
CA PHE A 31 -20.82 8.68 23.71
C PHE A 31 -21.99 7.74 24.00
N GLU A 32 -21.77 6.46 24.25
CA GLU A 32 -22.82 5.46 24.63
C GLU A 32 -24.10 5.45 23.77
N SER A 33 -24.08 6.03 22.58
CA SER A 33 -25.22 6.64 21.95
C SER A 33 -26.11 5.76 21.08
N ARG A 34 -25.91 4.41 21.01
CA ARG A 34 -26.85 3.57 20.23
C ARG A 34 -27.08 2.18 20.84
N PRO A 35 -28.36 1.84 21.18
CA PRO A 35 -28.75 0.52 21.72
C PRO A 35 -28.41 -0.67 20.82
N LEU A 36 -28.42 -0.48 19.49
CA LEU A 36 -28.12 -1.53 18.50
C LEU A 36 -26.65 -1.97 18.54
N VAL A 37 -25.74 -1.08 18.85
CA VAL A 37 -24.32 -1.39 18.92
C VAL A 37 -23.99 -2.10 20.23
N ARG A 38 -24.71 -1.82 21.31
CA ARG A 38 -24.63 -2.60 22.56
C ARG A 38 -24.94 -4.09 22.36
N LYS A 39 -25.85 -4.42 21.42
CA LYS A 39 -26.15 -5.83 21.09
C LYS A 39 -25.05 -6.53 20.29
N CYS A 40 -24.24 -5.76 19.55
CA CYS A 40 -23.12 -6.31 18.76
C CYS A 40 -21.83 -6.46 19.57
N LEU A 41 -21.69 -5.70 20.66
CA LEU A 41 -20.66 -5.91 21.65
C LEU A 41 -21.17 -6.99 22.60
N THR A 42 -20.52 -8.13 22.68
CA THR A 42 -20.96 -9.24 23.54
C THR A 42 -21.11 -8.77 24.99
N LYS A 43 -22.04 -9.38 25.73
CA LYS A 43 -22.28 -9.09 27.15
C LYS A 43 -20.99 -9.13 27.98
N LEU A 44 -20.04 -9.99 27.60
CA LEU A 44 -18.72 -10.10 28.19
C LEU A 44 -17.87 -8.83 28.05
N ASP A 45 -17.97 -8.14 26.92
CA ASP A 45 -17.19 -6.92 26.64
C ASP A 45 -17.74 -5.74 27.42
N TRP A 46 -19.03 -5.76 27.76
CA TRP A 46 -19.69 -4.71 28.53
C TRP A 46 -19.37 -4.79 30.04
N GLU A 47 -19.45 -5.97 30.63
CA GLU A 47 -19.10 -6.18 32.04
C GLU A 47 -17.62 -5.91 32.32
N ARG A 48 -16.75 -6.20 31.35
CA ARG A 48 -15.32 -5.86 31.40
C ARG A 48 -15.02 -4.37 31.18
N LYS A 49 -15.99 -3.58 30.69
CA LYS A 49 -15.81 -2.15 30.40
C LYS A 49 -15.44 -1.32 31.64
N GLN A 50 -15.97 -1.64 32.81
CA GLN A 50 -15.57 -1.01 34.07
C GLN A 50 -14.13 -1.34 34.46
N PHE A 51 -13.72 -2.57 34.22
CA PHE A 51 -12.37 -3.07 34.49
C PHE A 51 -11.33 -2.48 33.50
N LEU A 52 -11.74 -2.18 32.27
CA LEU A 52 -10.88 -1.64 31.22
C LEU A 52 -10.70 -0.12 31.31
N ARG A 53 -11.64 0.61 31.92
CA ARG A 53 -11.46 2.04 32.21
C ARG A 53 -10.26 2.26 33.15
N SER A 54 -9.97 1.33 34.03
CA SER A 54 -8.80 1.37 34.94
C SER A 54 -7.48 0.98 34.25
N ARG A 55 -7.49 0.37 33.05
CA ARG A 55 -6.30 -0.11 32.32
C ARG A 55 -6.04 0.62 30.99
N GLY A 56 -6.33 1.90 30.89
CA GLY A 56 -5.99 2.70 29.73
C GLY A 56 -6.80 2.39 28.45
N GLY A 57 -8.03 1.87 28.58
CA GLY A 57 -8.94 1.66 27.45
C GLY A 57 -8.55 0.54 26.50
N TYR A 58 -7.85 -0.50 26.99
CA TYR A 58 -7.54 -1.70 26.22
C TYR A 58 -8.80 -2.57 26.04
N LEU A 59 -9.07 -2.99 24.80
CA LEU A 59 -10.19 -3.88 24.49
C LEU A 59 -9.71 -5.32 24.36
N PRO A 60 -10.38 -6.29 25.01
CA PRO A 60 -10.01 -7.69 24.90
C PRO A 60 -10.15 -8.17 23.45
N TYR A 61 -9.20 -8.96 23.03
CA TYR A 61 -9.15 -9.55 21.70
C TYR A 61 -9.55 -11.03 21.81
N PRO A 62 -10.76 -11.42 21.38
CA PRO A 62 -11.12 -12.83 21.38
C PRO A 62 -10.33 -13.58 20.31
N ASN A 63 -9.81 -14.74 20.66
CA ASN A 63 -9.03 -15.59 19.77
C ASN A 63 -9.98 -16.43 18.90
N TYR A 64 -10.44 -15.84 17.79
CA TYR A 64 -11.31 -16.50 16.81
C TYR A 64 -10.54 -16.89 15.54
N ASN A 65 -11.18 -17.67 14.66
CA ASN A 65 -10.63 -18.07 13.38
C ASN A 65 -10.28 -16.86 12.48
N ASN A 66 -9.36 -17.03 11.53
CA ASN A 66 -8.81 -15.95 10.69
C ASN A 66 -9.87 -15.10 9.95
N LYS A 67 -11.02 -15.68 9.60
CA LYS A 67 -12.11 -14.94 8.92
C LYS A 67 -12.77 -13.94 9.86
N PHE A 68 -12.98 -14.31 11.12
CA PHE A 68 -13.56 -13.44 12.14
C PHE A 68 -12.57 -12.36 12.58
N GLN A 69 -11.28 -12.69 12.71
CA GLN A 69 -10.25 -11.72 13.11
C GLN A 69 -10.15 -10.53 12.13
N ASN A 70 -10.48 -10.74 10.86
CA ASN A 70 -10.49 -9.71 9.82
C ASN A 70 -11.86 -9.02 9.67
N SER A 71 -12.86 -9.39 10.47
CA SER A 71 -14.15 -8.68 10.49
C SER A 71 -14.03 -7.32 11.17
N PHE A 72 -15.04 -6.47 10.96
CA PHE A 72 -14.98 -5.06 11.36
C PHE A 72 -14.61 -4.84 12.84
N PHE A 73 -15.30 -5.50 13.76
CA PHE A 73 -15.10 -5.26 15.20
C PHE A 73 -13.72 -5.69 15.72
N PRO A 74 -13.23 -6.91 15.49
CA PRO A 74 -11.88 -7.30 15.90
C PRO A 74 -10.80 -6.42 15.28
N LEU A 75 -10.94 -6.07 14.00
CA LEU A 75 -9.99 -5.20 13.30
C LEU A 75 -9.96 -3.79 13.90
N MET A 76 -11.13 -3.19 14.18
CA MET A 76 -11.22 -1.88 14.80
C MET A 76 -10.73 -1.90 16.26
N SER A 77 -10.99 -2.97 17.00
CA SER A 77 -10.44 -3.15 18.37
C SER A 77 -8.92 -3.18 18.35
N LYS A 78 -8.33 -3.89 17.38
CA LYS A 78 -6.88 -3.93 17.19
C LYS A 78 -6.30 -2.55 16.88
N PHE A 79 -6.92 -1.81 15.98
CA PHE A 79 -6.50 -0.44 15.66
C PHE A 79 -6.67 0.50 16.86
N TRP A 80 -7.80 0.40 17.56
CA TRP A 80 -8.07 1.18 18.77
C TRP A 80 -7.03 0.93 19.85
N ASN A 81 -6.70 -0.32 20.14
CA ASN A 81 -5.71 -0.68 21.16
C ASN A 81 -4.32 -0.10 20.86
N ASN A 82 -3.97 0.05 19.58
CA ASN A 82 -2.69 0.60 19.15
C ASN A 82 -2.64 2.15 19.17
N LEU A 83 -3.79 2.82 19.37
CA LEU A 83 -3.79 4.29 19.49
C LEU A 83 -3.24 4.73 20.85
N PRO A 84 -2.50 5.85 20.91
CA PRO A 84 -2.10 6.47 22.16
C PRO A 84 -3.30 6.80 23.05
N THR A 85 -3.15 6.65 24.36
CA THR A 85 -4.21 6.99 25.32
C THR A 85 -4.64 8.45 25.18
N SER A 86 -3.68 9.35 24.95
CA SER A 86 -3.94 10.78 24.70
C SER A 86 -4.84 11.03 23.48
N THR A 87 -4.81 10.16 22.49
CA THR A 87 -5.72 10.24 21.32
C THR A 87 -7.11 9.72 21.67
N LYS A 88 -7.21 8.64 22.44
CA LYS A 88 -8.47 7.99 22.79
C LYS A 88 -9.43 8.85 23.62
N ILE A 89 -8.89 9.71 24.49
CA ILE A 89 -9.68 10.55 25.43
C ILE A 89 -10.16 11.87 24.81
N LYS A 90 -9.75 12.21 23.59
CA LYS A 90 -10.14 13.45 22.91
C LYS A 90 -11.63 13.46 22.56
N ASN A 91 -12.20 14.67 22.44
CA ASN A 91 -13.52 14.81 21.84
C ASN A 91 -13.50 14.34 20.38
N LEU A 92 -14.67 14.14 19.78
CA LEU A 92 -14.78 13.55 18.42
C LEU A 92 -14.11 14.39 17.34
N SER A 93 -14.11 15.72 17.46
CA SER A 93 -13.45 16.62 16.48
C SER A 93 -11.95 16.45 16.52
N ASP A 94 -11.39 16.63 17.70
CA ASP A 94 -9.94 16.52 17.94
C ASP A 94 -9.42 15.10 17.67
N PHE A 95 -10.24 14.09 18.00
CA PHE A 95 -9.93 12.70 17.66
C PHE A 95 -9.81 12.49 16.13
N LYS A 96 -10.75 13.05 15.35
CA LYS A 96 -10.68 12.97 13.88
C LYS A 96 -9.44 13.64 13.32
N ASP A 97 -9.06 14.78 13.87
CA ASP A 97 -7.89 15.51 13.41
C ASP A 97 -6.59 14.82 13.82
N GLN A 98 -6.53 14.26 15.02
CA GLN A 98 -5.41 13.45 15.46
C GLN A 98 -5.27 12.18 14.60
N LEU A 99 -6.38 11.50 14.25
CA LEU A 99 -6.33 10.35 13.34
C LEU A 99 -5.77 10.70 11.96
N LYS A 100 -5.96 11.94 11.48
CA LYS A 100 -5.33 12.38 10.23
C LYS A 100 -3.80 12.38 10.33
N ILE A 101 -3.27 12.65 11.53
CA ILE A 101 -1.84 12.66 11.81
C ILE A 101 -1.34 11.23 12.07
N ASP A 102 -1.97 10.52 13.00
CA ASP A 102 -1.54 9.20 13.48
C ASP A 102 -1.65 8.11 12.41
N LEU A 103 -2.67 8.19 11.55
CA LEU A 103 -2.91 7.26 10.46
C LEU A 103 -2.41 7.79 9.12
N ARG A 104 -1.75 8.97 9.08
CA ARG A 104 -1.23 9.50 7.82
C ARG A 104 -0.27 8.48 7.22
N PRO A 105 -0.56 7.96 6.02
CA PRO A 105 0.36 7.04 5.38
C PRO A 105 1.71 7.75 5.23
N ILE A 106 2.78 7.09 5.67
CA ILE A 106 4.13 7.59 5.45
C ILE A 106 4.35 7.60 3.94
N ARG A 107 4.16 8.77 3.33
CA ARG A 107 4.51 8.95 1.93
C ARG A 107 6.02 9.02 1.86
N HIS A 108 6.63 7.92 1.49
CA HIS A 108 8.05 7.93 1.19
C HIS A 108 8.27 8.92 0.03
N LYS A 109 8.95 10.02 0.32
CA LYS A 109 9.14 11.13 -0.64
C LYS A 109 9.74 10.67 -1.97
N HIS A 110 10.56 9.61 -1.96
CA HIS A 110 11.12 9.03 -3.18
C HIS A 110 10.07 8.43 -4.13
N PHE A 111 8.85 8.12 -3.67
CA PHE A 111 7.76 7.68 -4.55
C PHE A 111 7.09 8.84 -5.32
N ALA A 112 7.33 10.07 -4.93
CA ALA A 112 6.77 11.26 -5.57
C ALA A 112 7.78 12.00 -6.47
N ILE A 113 8.90 11.36 -6.79
CA ILE A 113 9.99 11.97 -7.55
C ILE A 113 9.88 11.64 -9.05
N GLY A 114 10.32 12.58 -9.87
CA GLY A 114 10.31 12.48 -11.34
C GLY A 114 9.07 13.10 -11.97
N PRO A 115 8.97 13.07 -13.31
CA PRO A 115 7.83 13.57 -14.04
C PRO A 115 6.53 12.89 -13.62
N LYS A 116 5.44 13.66 -13.55
CA LYS A 116 4.13 13.19 -13.06
C LYS A 116 3.65 11.94 -13.81
N GLU A 117 3.82 11.90 -15.12
CA GLU A 117 3.35 10.79 -15.96
C GLU A 117 4.12 9.50 -15.68
N SER A 118 5.45 9.55 -15.70
CA SER A 118 6.28 8.38 -15.43
C SER A 118 6.17 7.89 -13.99
N ASN A 119 5.98 8.80 -13.04
CA ASN A 119 5.73 8.45 -11.65
C ASN A 119 4.36 7.77 -11.46
N ALA A 120 3.33 8.23 -12.18
CA ALA A 120 2.03 7.56 -12.19
C ALA A 120 2.12 6.14 -12.77
N LEU A 121 2.88 5.94 -13.85
CA LEU A 121 3.15 4.61 -14.41
C LEU A 121 3.87 3.72 -13.41
N LEU A 122 4.95 4.21 -12.79
CA LEU A 122 5.69 3.44 -11.77
C LEU A 122 4.78 3.06 -10.58
N THR A 123 3.87 3.94 -10.17
CA THR A 123 2.88 3.64 -9.13
C THR A 123 1.92 2.52 -9.57
N ARG A 124 1.51 2.50 -10.84
CA ARG A 124 0.70 1.39 -11.39
C ARG A 124 1.46 0.06 -11.37
N PHE A 125 2.77 0.06 -11.63
CA PHE A 125 3.60 -1.15 -11.48
C PHE A 125 3.64 -1.66 -10.04
N ARG A 126 3.74 -0.78 -9.05
CA ARG A 126 3.71 -1.13 -7.61
C ARG A 126 2.39 -1.75 -7.19
N THR A 127 1.29 -1.29 -7.74
CA THR A 127 -0.07 -1.74 -7.41
C THR A 127 -0.57 -2.89 -8.28
N GLY A 128 0.19 -3.28 -9.30
CA GLY A 128 -0.22 -4.29 -10.29
C GLY A 128 -1.32 -3.83 -11.25
N ARG A 129 -1.71 -2.54 -11.22
CA ARG A 129 -2.78 -1.97 -12.07
C ARG A 129 -2.19 -1.25 -13.28
N THR A 130 -1.49 -1.99 -14.11
CA THR A 130 -0.84 -1.46 -15.33
C THR A 130 -1.75 -1.58 -16.54
N ASP A 131 -1.45 -0.80 -17.60
CA ASP A 131 -2.12 -0.91 -18.90
C ASP A 131 -1.50 -2.04 -19.78
N LEU A 132 -0.90 -3.06 -19.15
CA LEU A 132 -0.36 -4.26 -19.79
C LEU A 132 -1.48 -5.26 -20.08
N ASN A 133 -1.28 -6.10 -21.11
CA ASN A 133 -2.33 -6.97 -21.63
C ASN A 133 -2.90 -7.94 -20.58
N LEU A 134 -2.08 -8.49 -19.68
CA LEU A 134 -2.60 -9.35 -18.62
C LEU A 134 -3.61 -8.61 -17.73
N ASN A 135 -3.30 -7.37 -17.34
CA ASN A 135 -4.22 -6.61 -16.49
C ASN A 135 -5.48 -6.20 -17.27
N LYS A 136 -5.34 -5.78 -18.52
CA LYS A 136 -6.49 -5.48 -19.41
C LYS A 136 -7.38 -6.70 -19.60
N PHE A 137 -6.78 -7.88 -19.80
CA PHE A 137 -7.50 -9.16 -19.91
C PHE A 137 -8.28 -9.46 -18.62
N THR A 138 -7.64 -9.30 -17.46
CA THR A 138 -8.29 -9.55 -16.15
C THR A 138 -9.52 -8.67 -15.89
N ILE A 139 -9.53 -7.44 -16.46
CA ILE A 139 -10.67 -6.51 -16.32
C ILE A 139 -11.58 -6.47 -17.54
N GLY A 140 -11.45 -7.43 -18.48
CA GLY A 140 -12.31 -7.57 -19.65
C GLY A 140 -12.11 -6.50 -20.73
N GLN A 141 -10.97 -5.82 -20.78
CA GLN A 141 -10.67 -4.80 -21.80
C GLN A 141 -9.96 -5.36 -23.06
N THR A 142 -9.51 -6.60 -23.02
CA THR A 142 -8.91 -7.31 -24.15
C THR A 142 -9.15 -8.81 -24.00
N ASP A 143 -9.22 -9.53 -25.12
CA ASP A 143 -9.39 -10.99 -25.13
C ASP A 143 -8.07 -11.74 -25.07
N ASN A 144 -6.94 -11.05 -25.16
CA ASN A 144 -5.63 -11.68 -25.21
C ASN A 144 -4.66 -11.09 -24.17
N PRO A 145 -4.17 -11.90 -23.20
CA PRO A 145 -3.19 -11.47 -22.20
C PRO A 145 -1.75 -11.47 -22.72
N SER A 146 -1.49 -11.97 -23.95
CA SER A 146 -0.14 -12.20 -24.48
C SER A 146 0.64 -10.91 -24.70
N CYS A 147 1.96 -10.99 -24.58
CA CYS A 147 2.87 -9.92 -24.95
C CYS A 147 3.17 -9.96 -26.47
N LEU A 148 3.47 -8.80 -27.03
CA LEU A 148 3.95 -8.69 -28.42
C LEU A 148 5.24 -9.49 -28.68
N CYS A 149 5.97 -9.86 -27.64
CA CYS A 149 7.11 -10.76 -27.71
C CYS A 149 6.75 -12.25 -27.77
N HIS A 150 5.48 -12.58 -27.96
CA HIS A 150 4.93 -13.94 -27.95
C HIS A 150 4.97 -14.67 -26.59
N ALA A 151 5.35 -13.99 -25.49
CA ALA A 151 5.15 -14.55 -24.15
C ALA A 151 3.67 -14.67 -23.83
N LYS A 152 3.27 -15.77 -23.16
CA LYS A 152 1.87 -16.12 -22.84
C LYS A 152 1.12 -15.03 -22.07
N SER A 153 1.83 -14.18 -21.32
CA SER A 153 1.21 -13.08 -20.57
C SER A 153 2.12 -11.87 -20.46
N GLU A 154 1.57 -10.69 -20.72
CA GLU A 154 2.25 -9.42 -20.53
C GLU A 154 1.95 -8.87 -19.12
N CYS A 155 2.64 -9.39 -18.12
CA CYS A 155 2.53 -8.90 -16.74
C CYS A 155 3.65 -7.89 -16.41
N SER A 156 3.51 -7.18 -15.29
CA SER A 156 4.50 -6.18 -14.83
C SER A 156 5.89 -6.76 -14.67
N GLN A 157 6.00 -7.97 -14.12
CA GLN A 157 7.28 -8.66 -13.95
C GLN A 157 7.92 -9.02 -15.27
N HIS A 158 7.13 -9.60 -16.20
CA HIS A 158 7.59 -9.89 -17.57
C HIS A 158 8.09 -8.65 -18.28
N PHE A 159 7.34 -7.56 -18.26
CA PHE A 159 7.70 -6.30 -18.90
C PHE A 159 9.05 -5.76 -18.38
N ILE A 160 9.22 -5.68 -17.06
CA ILE A 160 10.43 -5.09 -16.47
C ILE A 160 11.62 -6.04 -16.56
N LEU A 161 11.44 -7.35 -16.34
CA LEU A 161 12.56 -8.27 -16.15
C LEU A 161 12.89 -9.15 -17.35
N ASP A 162 11.88 -9.56 -18.14
CA ASP A 162 12.03 -10.68 -19.07
C ASP A 162 11.79 -10.32 -20.55
N CYS A 163 10.94 -9.32 -20.86
CA CYS A 163 10.51 -9.04 -22.22
C CYS A 163 11.70 -8.71 -23.15
N PHE A 164 11.93 -9.53 -24.16
CA PHE A 164 13.09 -9.35 -25.05
C PHE A 164 13.00 -8.09 -25.91
N LEU A 165 11.81 -7.59 -26.19
CA LEU A 165 11.61 -6.36 -26.98
C LEU A 165 12.30 -5.14 -26.33
N PHE A 166 12.49 -5.18 -25.01
CA PHE A 166 13.07 -4.09 -24.24
C PHE A 166 14.43 -4.49 -23.62
N SER A 167 15.14 -5.43 -24.23
CA SER A 167 16.39 -5.97 -23.68
C SER A 167 17.49 -4.91 -23.58
N VAL A 168 17.58 -4.02 -24.56
CA VAL A 168 18.60 -2.96 -24.60
C VAL A 168 18.35 -1.92 -23.49
N GLU A 169 17.11 -1.45 -23.36
CA GLU A 169 16.71 -0.48 -22.34
C GLU A 169 16.86 -1.09 -20.94
N ARG A 170 16.51 -2.36 -20.81
CA ARG A 170 16.64 -3.11 -19.55
C ARG A 170 18.10 -3.29 -19.15
N GLN A 171 18.99 -3.54 -20.10
CA GLN A 171 20.43 -3.68 -19.80
C GLN A 171 20.97 -2.38 -19.22
N LYS A 172 20.58 -1.22 -19.77
CA LYS A 172 20.95 0.10 -19.23
C LYS A 172 20.42 0.27 -17.79
N LEU A 173 19.17 -0.09 -17.56
CA LEU A 173 18.57 -0.08 -16.23
C LEU A 173 19.33 -0.97 -15.24
N PHE A 174 19.61 -2.21 -15.63
CA PHE A 174 20.27 -3.18 -14.75
C PHE A 174 21.70 -2.77 -14.42
N ASN A 175 22.44 -2.25 -15.39
CA ASN A 175 23.82 -1.76 -15.16
C ASN A 175 23.81 -0.61 -14.14
N LEU A 176 22.87 0.32 -14.24
CA LEU A 176 22.76 1.41 -13.28
C LEU A 176 22.34 0.91 -11.89
N VAL A 177 21.39 -0.03 -11.82
CA VAL A 177 20.94 -0.56 -10.54
C VAL A 177 22.01 -1.44 -9.89
N GLU A 178 22.78 -2.24 -10.65
CA GLU A 178 23.93 -3.01 -10.12
C GLU A 178 24.99 -2.11 -9.48
N TYR A 179 25.24 -0.93 -10.09
CA TYR A 179 26.12 0.09 -9.50
C TYR A 179 25.56 0.66 -8.18
N LEU A 180 24.26 0.85 -8.09
CA LEU A 180 23.60 1.42 -6.91
C LEU A 180 23.38 0.39 -5.80
N VAL A 181 23.20 -0.87 -6.17
CA VAL A 181 22.84 -1.99 -5.31
C VAL A 181 23.80 -3.15 -5.63
N PRO A 182 24.93 -3.23 -4.95
CA PRO A 182 25.91 -4.30 -5.18
C PRO A 182 25.25 -5.67 -5.04
N LYS A 183 25.52 -6.57 -5.97
CA LYS A 183 24.95 -7.94 -6.04
C LYS A 183 23.46 -7.97 -6.49
N PHE A 184 22.93 -6.92 -7.09
CA PHE A 184 21.60 -6.95 -7.68
C PHE A 184 21.43 -8.09 -8.71
N SER A 185 22.46 -8.36 -9.50
CA SER A 185 22.49 -9.48 -10.46
C SER A 185 22.22 -10.84 -9.80
N LYS A 186 22.66 -11.04 -8.56
CA LYS A 186 22.49 -12.29 -7.78
C LYS A 186 21.12 -12.41 -7.11
N CYS A 187 20.31 -11.34 -7.10
CA CYS A 187 18.97 -11.37 -6.53
C CYS A 187 18.02 -12.26 -7.34
N THR A 188 17.07 -12.89 -6.66
CA THR A 188 15.97 -13.61 -7.31
C THR A 188 15.11 -12.66 -8.15
N LYS A 189 14.36 -13.19 -9.12
CA LYS A 189 13.45 -12.37 -9.94
C LYS A 189 12.48 -11.52 -9.08
N LYS A 190 11.93 -12.11 -8.03
CA LYS A 190 11.04 -11.39 -7.10
C LYS A 190 11.76 -10.24 -6.42
N GLN A 191 12.95 -10.48 -5.86
CA GLN A 191 13.76 -9.45 -5.21
C GLN A 191 14.13 -8.34 -6.19
N LYS A 192 14.55 -8.67 -7.42
CA LYS A 192 14.83 -7.67 -8.47
C LYS A 192 13.60 -6.80 -8.74
N PHE A 193 12.44 -7.41 -8.90
CA PHE A 193 11.19 -6.69 -9.13
C PHE A 193 10.81 -5.78 -7.95
N ASP A 194 10.94 -6.26 -6.72
CA ASP A 194 10.66 -5.48 -5.51
C ASP A 194 11.64 -4.29 -5.38
N ILE A 195 12.94 -4.50 -5.61
CA ILE A 195 13.95 -3.41 -5.62
C ILE A 195 13.62 -2.35 -6.67
N LEU A 196 13.29 -2.76 -7.90
CA LEU A 196 13.00 -1.83 -8.99
C LEU A 196 11.71 -1.05 -8.76
N THR A 197 10.70 -1.66 -8.16
CA THR A 197 9.40 -1.01 -8.00
C THR A 197 9.26 -0.28 -6.67
N ARG A 198 9.85 -0.77 -5.60
CA ARG A 198 9.68 -0.27 -4.23
C ARG A 198 10.93 0.35 -3.64
N GLY A 199 12.11 -0.03 -4.14
CA GLY A 199 13.40 0.36 -3.57
C GLY A 199 13.93 -0.66 -2.57
N ILE A 200 15.05 -0.28 -1.93
CA ILE A 200 15.72 -1.05 -0.88
C ILE A 200 15.27 -0.48 0.45
N ASP A 201 15.03 -1.31 1.45
CA ASP A 201 14.74 -0.93 2.84
C ASP A 201 14.22 0.51 3.01
N ILE A 202 12.97 0.71 2.54
CA ILE A 202 12.32 2.03 2.45
C ILE A 202 12.20 2.75 3.81
N ASN A 203 12.38 2.04 4.92
CA ASN A 203 12.33 2.60 6.26
C ASN A 203 13.69 3.13 6.75
N ASN A 204 14.79 2.75 6.08
CA ASN A 204 16.11 3.22 6.42
C ASN A 204 16.45 4.51 5.62
N PRO A 205 16.64 5.65 6.28
CA PRO A 205 16.94 6.92 5.63
C PRO A 205 18.27 6.91 4.86
N GLU A 206 19.20 6.02 5.16
CA GLU A 206 20.47 5.89 4.42
C GLU A 206 20.23 5.53 2.95
N PHE A 207 19.20 4.71 2.66
CA PHE A 207 18.86 4.35 1.29
C PHE A 207 17.98 5.36 0.56
N TYR A 208 17.66 6.50 1.17
CA TYR A 208 16.76 7.48 0.57
C TYR A 208 17.25 7.96 -0.81
N HIS A 209 18.48 8.40 -0.91
CA HIS A 209 19.06 8.86 -2.18
C HIS A 209 19.21 7.73 -3.20
N THR A 210 19.59 6.55 -2.77
CA THR A 210 19.66 5.36 -3.61
C THR A 210 18.28 5.01 -4.19
N ASN A 211 17.24 5.03 -3.36
CA ASN A 211 15.87 4.76 -3.78
C ASN A 211 15.32 5.80 -4.76
N ILE A 212 15.71 7.07 -4.61
CA ILE A 212 15.43 8.13 -5.61
C ILE A 212 16.04 7.76 -6.95
N ARG A 213 17.32 7.41 -6.99
CA ARG A 213 18.03 7.08 -8.22
C ARG A 213 17.46 5.85 -8.90
N ILE A 214 17.11 4.80 -8.13
CA ILE A 214 16.42 3.61 -8.64
C ILE A 214 15.08 4.00 -9.26
N SER A 215 14.25 4.78 -8.54
CA SER A 215 12.96 5.24 -9.03
C SER A 215 13.06 6.01 -10.35
N LEU A 216 14.02 6.92 -10.46
CA LEU A 216 14.26 7.68 -11.68
C LEU A 216 14.75 6.78 -12.83
N ALA A 217 15.64 5.83 -12.55
CA ALA A 217 16.12 4.87 -13.53
C ALA A 217 14.99 4.01 -14.12
N VAL A 218 14.09 3.51 -13.26
CA VAL A 218 12.93 2.74 -13.70
C VAL A 218 11.95 3.60 -14.50
N GLN A 219 11.72 4.85 -14.10
CA GLN A 219 10.89 5.78 -14.85
C GLN A 219 11.48 6.04 -16.24
N THR A 220 12.78 6.25 -16.34
CA THR A 220 13.49 6.42 -17.62
C THR A 220 13.33 5.17 -18.49
N PHE A 221 13.49 3.98 -17.92
CA PHE A 221 13.25 2.72 -18.63
C PHE A 221 11.81 2.65 -19.18
N ILE A 222 10.80 2.91 -18.33
CA ILE A 222 9.39 2.87 -18.75
C ILE A 222 9.13 3.81 -19.93
N LEU A 223 9.66 5.03 -19.86
CA LEU A 223 9.50 6.01 -20.94
C LEU A 223 10.25 5.60 -22.22
N SER A 224 11.47 5.10 -22.10
CA SER A 224 12.27 4.70 -23.26
C SER A 224 11.68 3.54 -24.05
N THR A 225 10.87 2.68 -23.42
CA THR A 225 10.19 1.58 -24.10
C THR A 225 9.04 2.04 -25.01
N LYS A 226 8.54 3.27 -24.85
CA LYS A 226 7.37 3.81 -25.58
C LYS A 226 6.11 2.96 -25.49
N ARG A 227 6.09 1.92 -24.65
CA ARG A 227 4.98 0.96 -24.52
C ARG A 227 3.67 1.62 -24.07
N PHE A 228 3.76 2.71 -23.33
CA PHE A 228 2.64 3.44 -22.75
C PHE A 228 2.34 4.78 -23.43
N GLU A 229 3.04 5.08 -24.53
CA GLU A 229 2.68 6.23 -25.36
C GLU A 229 1.29 5.97 -25.96
N LYS A 230 0.33 6.84 -25.63
CA LYS A 230 -0.95 6.83 -26.34
C LYS A 230 -0.64 7.18 -27.79
N CYS A 231 -0.97 6.30 -28.74
CA CYS A 231 -1.08 6.70 -30.12
C CYS A 231 -1.96 7.96 -30.13
N LYS A 232 -1.37 9.10 -30.41
CA LYS A 232 -2.14 10.29 -30.79
C LYS A 232 -2.80 9.90 -32.09
N THR A 233 -3.96 9.26 -32.02
CA THR A 233 -4.83 9.16 -33.18
C THR A 233 -5.17 10.60 -33.51
N SER A 234 -4.45 11.15 -34.48
CA SER A 234 -4.89 12.27 -35.25
C SER A 234 -6.21 11.81 -35.90
N PHE A 235 -7.33 12.13 -35.28
CA PHE A 235 -8.58 12.19 -36.03
C PHE A 235 -8.43 13.31 -37.04
N PRO A 236 -8.69 13.03 -38.31
CA PRO A 236 -8.71 14.05 -39.35
C PRO A 236 -9.83 15.05 -39.09
#